data_4b1cc321d6bdf299c2a1a1f3aefb20e8
#
_entry.id   4b1cc321d6bdf299c2a1a1f3aefb20e8
#
_cell.length_a   1.000
_cell.length_b   1.000
_cell.length_c   1.000
_cell.angle_alpha   90.00
_cell.angle_beta   90.00
_cell.angle_gamma   90.00
#
_symmetry.space_group_name_H-M   'P 1'
#
loop_
_entity.id
_entity.type
_entity.pdbx_description
1 polymer ?
#
loop_
_entity_poly.entity_id
_entity_poly.type
_entity_poly.pdbx_seq_one_letter_code
_entity_poly.pdbx_strand_id
1 'polypeptide(L)'
;MTKVATAHCNPKKQPALNHNDRTNDNAKTITKELTHLNEYSCTSNEVRKNIERLYKKAYENFYKYCENKNGLAKSGKPKGLQNFTKKEKCYHEFIYEIGENTTMEQCQELTQKIAELTGFTPLQVVIHRDEVSENAKREKQTHYHAHAVFFTLDNNGLQLARREASLNKANLSKIQTLTAQSLKMERGANRYENNEKQPQYIQDYKTYAQFKEQEKALLQRIQEQEHKLTQMALEL
;
A
#
# COMPACT_ATOMS: atom_id res chain seq x y z
N MET A 1 5.81 -18.78 -12.64
CA MET A 1 4.47 -18.37 -12.18
C MET A 1 4.34 -16.88 -12.41
N THR A 2 3.30 -16.47 -13.14
CA THR A 2 2.98 -15.05 -13.35
C THR A 2 2.64 -14.43 -12.00
N LYS A 3 3.31 -13.33 -11.63
CA LYS A 3 2.98 -12.61 -10.39
C LYS A 3 1.62 -11.94 -10.53
N VAL A 4 0.78 -12.11 -9.52
CA VAL A 4 -0.53 -11.45 -9.43
C VAL A 4 -0.33 -10.02 -8.97
N ALA A 5 -0.88 -9.07 -9.73
CA ALA A 5 -0.88 -7.66 -9.34
C ALA A 5 -1.81 -7.41 -8.16
N THR A 6 -1.34 -6.68 -7.16
CA THR A 6 -2.17 -6.23 -6.05
C THR A 6 -1.84 -4.79 -5.67
N ALA A 7 -2.84 -4.08 -5.15
CA ALA A 7 -2.67 -2.77 -4.54
C ALA A 7 -3.35 -2.76 -3.17
N HIS A 8 -2.57 -2.51 -2.14
CA HIS A 8 -3.04 -2.50 -0.75
C HIS A 8 -2.99 -1.09 -0.17
N CYS A 9 -4.09 -0.65 0.44
CA CYS A 9 -4.13 0.58 1.22
C CYS A 9 -4.53 0.25 2.65
N ASN A 10 -3.71 0.67 3.61
CA ASN A 10 -4.08 0.61 5.03
C ASN A 10 -4.31 2.04 5.56
N PRO A 11 -5.56 2.55 5.57
CA PRO A 11 -5.85 3.92 5.98
C PRO A 11 -5.64 4.18 7.48
N LYS A 12 -5.34 3.16 8.27
CA LYS A 12 -5.00 3.27 9.70
C LYS A 12 -3.50 3.45 9.94
N LYS A 13 -2.66 3.13 8.96
CA LYS A 13 -1.20 3.21 9.05
C LYS A 13 -0.71 4.40 8.24
N GLN A 14 0.12 5.23 8.86
CA GLN A 14 0.79 6.31 8.15
C GLN A 14 1.86 5.78 7.21
N PRO A 15 2.07 6.43 6.04
CA PRO A 15 3.20 6.17 5.17
C PRO A 15 4.53 6.33 5.91
N ALA A 16 5.41 5.38 5.76
CA ALA A 16 6.75 5.41 6.34
C ALA A 16 7.73 6.14 5.39
N LEU A 17 7.60 7.47 5.28
CA LEU A 17 8.37 8.27 4.31
C LEU A 17 9.89 8.05 4.40
N ASN A 18 10.44 7.79 5.60
CA ASN A 18 11.85 7.47 5.74
C ASN A 18 12.20 6.08 5.18
N HIS A 19 11.26 5.13 5.22
CA HIS A 19 11.40 3.85 4.54
C HIS A 19 11.35 4.03 3.02
N ASN A 20 10.47 4.90 2.53
CA ASN A 20 10.31 5.12 1.10
C ASN A 20 11.61 5.64 0.45
N ASP A 21 12.33 6.56 1.08
CA ASP A 21 13.61 7.09 0.55
C ASP A 21 14.86 6.48 1.19
N ARG A 22 14.70 5.38 1.93
CA ARG A 22 15.80 4.66 2.62
C ARG A 22 16.61 5.51 3.59
N THR A 23 16.06 6.63 4.07
CA THR A 23 16.68 7.41 5.14
C THR A 23 16.36 6.79 6.50
N ASN A 24 17.37 6.36 7.24
CA ASN A 24 17.25 5.72 8.55
C ASN A 24 16.45 4.38 8.54
N ASP A 25 16.50 3.64 7.45
CA ASP A 25 15.87 2.33 7.36
C ASP A 25 16.89 1.23 7.66
N ASN A 26 16.66 0.50 8.75
CA ASN A 26 17.48 -0.61 9.21
C ASN A 26 16.74 -1.96 9.09
N ALA A 27 15.76 -2.08 8.21
CA ALA A 27 15.05 -3.34 8.00
C ALA A 27 16.03 -4.43 7.51
N LYS A 28 15.99 -5.60 8.14
CA LYS A 28 16.89 -6.72 7.82
C LYS A 28 16.73 -7.27 6.40
N THR A 29 15.64 -6.94 5.75
CA THR A 29 15.32 -7.35 4.38
C THR A 29 15.98 -6.48 3.32
N ILE A 30 16.51 -5.31 3.70
CA ILE A 30 17.15 -4.38 2.76
C ILE A 30 18.57 -4.83 2.46
N THR A 31 18.84 -5.02 1.19
CA THR A 31 20.18 -5.32 0.64
C THR A 31 20.75 -4.01 0.11
N LYS A 32 21.63 -3.37 0.88
CA LYS A 32 22.17 -2.02 0.60
C LYS A 32 22.84 -1.91 -0.77
N GLU A 33 23.47 -2.97 -1.23
CA GLU A 33 24.12 -3.07 -2.53
C GLU A 33 23.13 -2.90 -3.69
N LEU A 34 21.83 -3.18 -3.47
CA LEU A 34 20.78 -3.06 -4.46
C LEU A 34 20.00 -1.75 -4.38
N THR A 35 20.24 -0.92 -3.35
CA THR A 35 19.46 0.33 -3.13
C THR A 35 19.60 1.32 -4.30
N HIS A 36 20.68 1.25 -5.07
CA HIS A 36 20.86 2.05 -6.28
C HIS A 36 19.87 1.72 -7.42
N LEU A 37 19.18 0.57 -7.34
CA LEU A 37 18.14 0.15 -8.28
C LEU A 37 16.75 0.71 -7.95
N ASN A 38 16.60 1.33 -6.79
CA ASN A 38 15.34 1.96 -6.39
C ASN A 38 15.11 3.24 -7.21
N GLU A 39 13.84 3.51 -7.47
CA GLU A 39 13.43 4.68 -8.25
C GLU A 39 12.50 5.57 -7.42
N TYR A 40 12.62 6.90 -7.57
CA TYR A 40 11.90 7.88 -6.77
C TYR A 40 11.33 8.97 -7.66
N SER A 41 10.03 9.27 -7.55
CA SER A 41 9.42 10.41 -8.26
C SER A 41 9.78 11.75 -7.61
N CYS A 42 9.97 11.76 -6.29
CA CYS A 42 10.43 12.90 -5.51
C CYS A 42 10.92 12.42 -4.13
N THR A 43 11.59 13.30 -3.39
CA THR A 43 12.10 13.01 -2.05
C THR A 43 11.00 13.07 -0.98
N SER A 44 11.20 12.36 0.13
CA SER A 44 10.30 12.45 1.29
C SER A 44 10.24 13.85 1.91
N ASN A 45 11.29 14.65 1.77
CA ASN A 45 11.27 16.06 2.20
C ASN A 45 10.33 16.92 1.35
N GLU A 46 10.30 16.69 0.03
CA GLU A 46 9.34 17.35 -0.87
C GLU A 46 7.91 16.93 -0.54
N VAL A 47 7.68 15.64 -0.26
CA VAL A 47 6.37 15.13 0.21
C VAL A 47 5.93 15.85 1.48
N ARG A 48 6.82 15.97 2.50
CA ARG A 48 6.49 16.67 3.75
C ARG A 48 6.11 18.12 3.51
N LYS A 49 6.87 18.86 2.69
CA LYS A 49 6.56 20.24 2.30
C LYS A 49 5.22 20.35 1.58
N ASN A 50 4.92 19.41 0.67
CA ASN A 50 3.65 19.37 -0.05
C ASN A 50 2.47 19.08 0.88
N ILE A 51 2.62 18.14 1.83
CA ILE A 51 1.60 17.87 2.85
C ILE A 51 1.32 19.13 3.67
N GLU A 52 2.34 19.85 4.14
CA GLU A 52 2.15 21.09 4.92
C GLU A 52 1.37 22.14 4.10
N ARG A 53 1.78 22.36 2.86
CA ARG A 53 1.13 23.32 1.98
C ARG A 53 -0.35 22.95 1.69
N LEU A 54 -0.60 21.69 1.37
CA LEU A 54 -1.95 21.19 1.07
C LEU A 54 -2.83 21.19 2.32
N TYR A 55 -2.28 20.81 3.46
CA TYR A 55 -3.00 20.80 4.74
C TYR A 55 -3.44 22.21 5.15
N LYS A 56 -2.53 23.20 5.04
CA LYS A 56 -2.86 24.61 5.31
C LYS A 56 -4.00 25.09 4.41
N LYS A 57 -3.90 24.85 3.10
CA LYS A 57 -4.96 25.23 2.14
C LYS A 57 -6.28 24.51 2.45
N ALA A 58 -6.24 23.22 2.78
CA ALA A 58 -7.43 22.45 3.14
C ALA A 58 -8.08 22.99 4.43
N TYR A 59 -7.30 23.43 5.42
CA TYR A 59 -7.82 24.05 6.63
C TYR A 59 -8.54 25.37 6.34
N GLU A 60 -7.95 26.23 5.52
CA GLU A 60 -8.56 27.52 5.11
C GLU A 60 -9.89 27.28 4.37
N ASN A 61 -9.94 26.30 3.50
CA ASN A 61 -11.14 25.92 2.77
C ASN A 61 -12.21 25.29 3.69
N PHE A 62 -11.79 24.43 4.63
CA PHE A 62 -12.69 23.83 5.61
C PHE A 62 -13.29 24.89 6.56
N TYR A 63 -12.50 25.89 6.93
CA TYR A 63 -13.00 27.03 7.71
C TYR A 63 -14.15 27.71 6.98
N LYS A 64 -13.96 28.09 5.71
CA LYS A 64 -15.01 28.73 4.88
C LYS A 64 -16.22 27.82 4.67
N TYR A 65 -15.97 26.52 4.44
CA TYR A 65 -17.04 25.52 4.31
C TYR A 65 -17.89 25.45 5.59
N CYS A 66 -17.27 25.40 6.76
CA CYS A 66 -17.99 25.37 8.03
C CYS A 66 -18.74 26.68 8.30
N GLU A 67 -18.14 27.82 8.01
CA GLU A 67 -18.76 29.14 8.16
C GLU A 67 -20.03 29.24 7.32
N ASN A 68 -19.95 28.91 6.04
CA ASN A 68 -21.06 28.96 5.10
C ASN A 68 -22.17 27.96 5.44
N LYS A 69 -21.84 26.77 5.88
CA LYS A 69 -22.80 25.69 6.15
C LYS A 69 -23.46 25.78 7.51
N ASN A 70 -22.71 26.14 8.55
CA ASN A 70 -23.12 26.01 9.94
C ASN A 70 -23.20 27.34 10.67
N GLY A 71 -22.73 28.44 10.06
CA GLY A 71 -22.60 29.75 10.69
C GLY A 71 -21.56 29.79 11.82
N LEU A 72 -21.51 30.93 12.52
CA LEU A 72 -20.56 31.18 13.59
C LEU A 72 -21.09 30.77 14.96
N ALA A 73 -20.23 30.33 15.82
CA ALA A 73 -20.48 30.14 17.25
C ALA A 73 -20.37 31.51 17.99
N LYS A 74 -20.76 31.53 19.27
CA LYS A 74 -20.59 32.72 20.13
C LYS A 74 -19.15 33.21 20.25
N SER A 75 -18.19 32.33 20.04
CA SER A 75 -16.74 32.62 20.02
C SER A 75 -16.24 33.29 18.73
N GLY A 76 -17.11 33.52 17.74
CA GLY A 76 -16.74 34.04 16.41
C GLY A 76 -16.08 33.00 15.48
N LYS A 77 -15.95 31.74 15.90
CA LYS A 77 -15.41 30.67 15.06
C LYS A 77 -16.53 29.88 14.39
N PRO A 78 -16.32 29.32 13.16
CA PRO A 78 -17.30 28.45 12.51
C PRO A 78 -17.63 27.22 13.36
N LYS A 79 -18.92 26.90 13.41
CA LYS A 79 -19.40 25.69 14.07
C LYS A 79 -18.93 24.47 13.28
N GLY A 80 -18.43 23.44 13.98
CA GLY A 80 -17.94 22.23 13.36
C GLY A 80 -16.45 22.25 12.99
N LEU A 81 -15.75 23.39 13.17
CA LEU A 81 -14.33 23.51 12.85
C LEU A 81 -13.45 22.48 13.61
N GLN A 82 -13.86 22.09 14.82
CA GLN A 82 -13.20 21.06 15.63
C GLN A 82 -13.19 19.68 14.96
N ASN A 83 -14.00 19.45 13.94
CA ASN A 83 -14.08 18.19 13.19
C ASN A 83 -13.08 18.13 12.02
N PHE A 84 -12.22 19.16 11.84
CA PHE A 84 -11.19 19.12 10.82
C PHE A 84 -10.24 17.94 11.06
N THR A 85 -9.92 17.24 9.99
CA THR A 85 -9.08 16.04 10.07
C THR A 85 -7.65 16.41 10.49
N LYS A 86 -7.10 15.70 11.47
CA LYS A 86 -5.71 15.91 11.92
C LYS A 86 -4.73 15.60 10.77
N LYS A 87 -3.62 16.34 10.71
CA LYS A 87 -2.64 16.24 9.64
C LYS A 87 -2.14 14.82 9.41
N GLU A 88 -1.88 14.08 10.48
CA GLU A 88 -1.40 12.70 10.44
C GLU A 88 -2.39 11.73 9.77
N LYS A 89 -3.65 12.14 9.61
CA LYS A 89 -4.72 11.36 8.97
C LYS A 89 -5.09 11.85 7.58
N CYS A 90 -4.35 12.82 7.04
CA CYS A 90 -4.65 13.43 5.74
C CYS A 90 -3.85 12.84 4.57
N TYR A 91 -2.99 11.88 4.81
CA TYR A 91 -2.23 11.22 3.77
C TYR A 91 -2.15 9.73 4.03
N HIS A 92 -2.26 8.95 2.95
CA HIS A 92 -2.29 7.49 2.96
C HIS A 92 -1.37 6.95 1.88
N GLU A 93 -1.05 5.68 2.00
CA GLU A 93 -0.18 4.96 1.10
C GLU A 93 -0.90 3.76 0.50
N PHE A 94 -0.70 3.56 -0.79
CA PHE A 94 -0.91 2.29 -1.44
C PHE A 94 0.43 1.60 -1.67
N ILE A 95 0.48 0.30 -1.43
CA ILE A 95 1.61 -0.54 -1.78
C ILE A 95 1.18 -1.39 -2.97
N TYR A 96 1.92 -1.31 -4.07
CA TYR A 96 1.71 -2.10 -5.28
C TYR A 96 2.69 -3.25 -5.30
N GLU A 97 2.21 -4.50 -5.43
CA GLU A 97 3.05 -5.61 -5.85
C GLU A 97 3.32 -5.45 -7.35
N ILE A 98 4.60 -5.42 -7.72
CA ILE A 98 5.04 -5.15 -9.09
C ILE A 98 5.91 -6.29 -9.63
N GLY A 99 6.07 -6.32 -10.95
CA GLY A 99 7.04 -7.19 -11.62
C GLY A 99 8.44 -6.59 -11.60
N GLU A 100 9.45 -7.42 -11.88
CA GLU A 100 10.85 -7.01 -11.99
C GLU A 100 11.05 -5.87 -13.01
N ASN A 101 10.35 -5.95 -14.15
CA ASN A 101 10.45 -5.01 -15.27
C ASN A 101 9.38 -3.89 -15.23
N THR A 102 8.67 -3.74 -14.12
CA THR A 102 7.69 -2.65 -13.98
C THR A 102 8.43 -1.32 -13.93
N THR A 103 7.97 -0.35 -14.73
CA THR A 103 8.60 0.98 -14.83
C THR A 103 7.96 2.01 -13.92
N MET A 104 8.66 3.12 -13.66
CA MET A 104 8.13 4.26 -12.91
C MET A 104 6.89 4.84 -13.60
N GLU A 105 6.88 4.93 -14.93
CA GLU A 105 5.75 5.45 -15.71
C GLU A 105 4.49 4.61 -15.49
N GLN A 106 4.61 3.28 -15.46
CA GLN A 106 3.47 2.39 -15.19
C GLN A 106 2.91 2.60 -13.77
N CYS A 107 3.79 2.76 -12.78
CA CYS A 107 3.38 3.04 -11.40
C CYS A 107 2.73 4.44 -11.27
N GLN A 108 3.25 5.44 -11.97
CA GLN A 108 2.69 6.80 -12.00
C GLN A 108 1.32 6.81 -12.70
N GLU A 109 1.18 6.11 -13.83
CA GLU A 109 -0.10 5.96 -14.53
C GLU A 109 -1.16 5.30 -13.64
N LEU A 110 -0.81 4.22 -12.95
CA LEU A 110 -1.69 3.57 -11.96
C LEU A 110 -2.08 4.54 -10.84
N THR A 111 -1.11 5.26 -10.30
CA THR A 111 -1.31 6.25 -9.25
C THR A 111 -2.28 7.35 -9.68
N GLN A 112 -2.16 7.83 -10.92
CA GLN A 112 -3.06 8.80 -11.49
C GLN A 112 -4.50 8.24 -11.66
N LYS A 113 -4.65 7.02 -12.15
CA LYS A 113 -5.97 6.36 -12.26
C LYS A 113 -6.64 6.15 -10.90
N ILE A 114 -5.85 5.82 -9.86
CA ILE A 114 -6.36 5.74 -8.48
C ILE A 114 -6.79 7.13 -8.00
N ALA A 115 -6.02 8.17 -8.29
CA ALA A 115 -6.37 9.54 -7.94
C ALA A 115 -7.69 9.98 -8.58
N GLU A 116 -7.90 9.69 -9.85
CA GLU A 116 -9.15 9.98 -10.58
C GLU A 116 -10.36 9.23 -9.98
N LEU A 117 -10.16 7.96 -9.61
CA LEU A 117 -11.22 7.15 -9.00
C LEU A 117 -11.59 7.59 -7.58
N THR A 118 -10.61 8.04 -6.80
CA THR A 118 -10.76 8.30 -5.36
C THR A 118 -10.89 9.78 -5.02
N GLY A 119 -10.50 10.68 -5.91
CA GLY A 119 -10.34 12.11 -5.65
C GLY A 119 -9.09 12.46 -4.84
N PHE A 120 -8.20 11.51 -4.57
CA PHE A 120 -6.96 11.75 -3.84
C PHE A 120 -5.95 12.54 -4.68
N THR A 121 -5.05 13.27 -4.02
CA THR A 121 -3.96 13.99 -4.70
C THR A 121 -2.67 13.19 -4.56
N PRO A 122 -2.04 12.74 -5.66
CA PRO A 122 -0.75 12.04 -5.62
C PRO A 122 0.36 12.92 -5.05
N LEU A 123 1.23 12.35 -4.23
CA LEU A 123 2.36 13.04 -3.62
C LEU A 123 3.71 12.44 -3.99
N GLN A 124 3.81 11.11 -4.05
CA GLN A 124 5.06 10.40 -4.31
C GLN A 124 4.76 9.02 -4.89
N VAL A 125 5.63 8.56 -5.76
CA VAL A 125 5.75 7.15 -6.15
C VAL A 125 7.21 6.74 -5.96
N VAL A 126 7.42 5.58 -5.34
CA VAL A 126 8.75 4.98 -5.14
C VAL A 126 8.70 3.52 -5.54
N ILE A 127 9.71 3.04 -6.25
CA ILE A 127 9.90 1.62 -6.55
C ILE A 127 11.05 1.10 -5.71
N HIS A 128 10.82 0.02 -4.97
CA HIS A 128 11.84 -0.70 -4.24
C HIS A 128 12.21 -2.00 -4.95
N ARG A 129 13.53 -2.19 -5.17
CA ARG A 129 14.14 -3.37 -5.80
C ARG A 129 15.23 -4.00 -4.91
N ASP A 130 15.36 -3.52 -3.68
CA ASP A 130 16.43 -3.85 -2.75
C ASP A 130 15.97 -4.70 -1.55
N GLU A 131 14.70 -5.09 -1.50
CA GLU A 131 14.22 -5.96 -0.43
C GLU A 131 14.30 -7.43 -0.83
N VAL A 132 15.13 -8.18 -0.09
CA VAL A 132 15.37 -9.59 -0.33
C VAL A 132 15.01 -10.39 0.91
N SER A 133 14.24 -11.46 0.74
CA SER A 133 13.99 -12.43 1.79
C SER A 133 14.24 -13.85 1.29
N GLU A 134 14.33 -14.79 2.21
CA GLU A 134 14.37 -16.21 1.86
C GLU A 134 12.95 -16.78 1.78
N ASN A 135 12.68 -17.53 0.71
CA ASN A 135 11.45 -18.30 0.59
C ASN A 135 11.51 -19.59 1.46
N ALA A 136 10.42 -20.37 1.47
CA ALA A 136 10.34 -21.62 2.25
C ALA A 136 11.42 -22.64 1.86
N LYS A 137 11.97 -22.56 0.64
CA LYS A 137 13.07 -23.43 0.15
C LYS A 137 14.48 -22.87 0.45
N ARG A 138 14.58 -21.78 1.23
CA ARG A 138 15.84 -21.05 1.50
C ARG A 138 16.47 -20.41 0.26
N GLU A 139 15.70 -20.19 -0.80
CA GLU A 139 16.15 -19.44 -1.97
C GLU A 139 15.92 -17.95 -1.71
N LYS A 140 16.89 -17.13 -2.06
CA LYS A 140 16.76 -15.65 -2.00
C LYS A 140 15.75 -15.19 -3.05
N GLN A 141 14.78 -14.42 -2.62
CA GLN A 141 13.77 -13.83 -3.48
C GLN A 141 13.67 -12.34 -3.24
N THR A 142 13.78 -11.56 -4.32
CA THR A 142 13.58 -10.12 -4.28
C THR A 142 12.08 -9.80 -4.29
N HIS A 143 11.66 -8.92 -3.40
CA HIS A 143 10.30 -8.41 -3.31
C HIS A 143 10.23 -7.07 -4.03
N TYR A 144 9.76 -7.11 -5.27
CA TYR A 144 9.53 -5.90 -6.07
C TYR A 144 8.20 -5.29 -5.68
N HIS A 145 8.22 -4.07 -5.16
CA HIS A 145 7.00 -3.35 -4.80
C HIS A 145 7.17 -1.84 -4.99
N ALA A 146 6.05 -1.14 -5.09
CA ALA A 146 6.05 0.30 -5.16
C ALA A 146 5.16 0.90 -4.08
N HIS A 147 5.57 2.06 -3.58
CA HIS A 147 4.82 2.88 -2.64
C HIS A 147 4.24 4.08 -3.36
N ALA A 148 2.94 4.31 -3.25
CA ALA A 148 2.28 5.49 -3.77
C ALA A 148 1.61 6.25 -2.63
N VAL A 149 2.10 7.45 -2.33
CA VAL A 149 1.60 8.31 -1.24
C VAL A 149 0.61 9.33 -1.81
N PHE A 150 -0.52 9.49 -1.13
CA PHE A 150 -1.59 10.39 -1.53
C PHE A 150 -2.00 11.31 -0.37
N PHE A 151 -2.37 12.55 -0.70
CA PHE A 151 -3.12 13.41 0.18
C PHE A 151 -4.63 13.17 -0.03
N THR A 152 -5.42 13.09 1.04
CA THR A 152 -6.77 12.51 1.00
C THR A 152 -7.89 13.47 1.40
N LEU A 153 -7.63 14.77 1.50
CA LEU A 153 -8.69 15.77 1.68
C LEU A 153 -9.13 16.34 0.33
N ASP A 154 -10.43 16.62 0.21
CA ASP A 154 -10.99 17.32 -0.95
C ASP A 154 -10.74 18.83 -0.89
N ASN A 155 -11.25 19.54 -1.90
CA ASN A 155 -11.16 21.00 -1.99
C ASN A 155 -11.86 21.75 -0.86
N ASN A 156 -12.79 21.13 -0.12
CA ASN A 156 -13.44 21.70 1.05
C ASN A 156 -12.76 21.28 2.36
N GLY A 157 -11.65 20.55 2.31
CA GLY A 157 -10.96 20.01 3.47
C GLY A 157 -11.67 18.81 4.11
N LEU A 158 -12.58 18.14 3.41
CA LEU A 158 -13.26 16.94 3.88
C LEU A 158 -12.47 15.69 3.56
N GLN A 159 -12.47 14.73 4.50
CA GLN A 159 -11.74 13.47 4.34
C GLN A 159 -12.43 12.53 3.35
N LEU A 160 -11.73 12.17 2.28
CA LEU A 160 -12.18 11.26 1.24
C LEU A 160 -11.89 9.78 1.56
N ALA A 161 -10.84 9.48 2.33
CA ALA A 161 -10.41 8.11 2.64
C ALA A 161 -11.33 7.42 3.65
N ARG A 162 -12.62 7.32 3.33
CA ARG A 162 -13.64 6.64 4.12
C ARG A 162 -14.20 5.48 3.32
N ARG A 163 -14.62 4.41 4.03
CA ARG A 163 -15.22 3.23 3.39
C ARG A 163 -16.54 3.53 2.68
N GLU A 164 -17.27 4.53 3.18
CA GLU A 164 -18.54 4.97 2.59
C GLU A 164 -18.37 5.87 1.37
N ALA A 165 -17.13 6.34 1.12
CA ALA A 165 -16.80 7.24 0.00
C ALA A 165 -15.83 6.56 -0.98
N SER A 166 -14.56 7.01 -0.98
CA SER A 166 -13.59 6.60 -2.01
C SER A 166 -13.03 5.19 -1.83
N LEU A 167 -13.00 4.64 -0.61
CA LEU A 167 -12.44 3.31 -0.31
C LEU A 167 -13.53 2.25 -0.06
N ASN A 168 -14.68 2.37 -0.72
CA ASN A 168 -15.72 1.34 -0.69
C ASN A 168 -15.29 0.05 -1.44
N LYS A 169 -16.03 -1.03 -1.23
CA LYS A 169 -15.72 -2.35 -1.82
C LYS A 169 -15.62 -2.33 -3.35
N ALA A 170 -16.51 -1.59 -4.01
CA ALA A 170 -16.53 -1.50 -5.47
C ALA A 170 -15.27 -0.80 -6.00
N ASN A 171 -14.91 0.34 -5.40
CA ASN A 171 -13.68 1.07 -5.76
C ASN A 171 -12.42 0.25 -5.46
N LEU A 172 -12.36 -0.45 -4.32
CA LEU A 172 -11.22 -1.34 -4.02
C LEU A 172 -11.08 -2.47 -5.05
N SER A 173 -12.20 -3.09 -5.49
CA SER A 173 -12.18 -4.08 -6.56
C SER A 173 -11.71 -3.47 -7.90
N LYS A 174 -12.17 -2.24 -8.22
CA LYS A 174 -11.78 -1.51 -9.41
C LYS A 174 -10.29 -1.14 -9.41
N ILE A 175 -9.75 -0.76 -8.24
CA ILE A 175 -8.31 -0.51 -8.05
C ILE A 175 -7.51 -1.77 -8.39
N GLN A 176 -7.91 -2.97 -7.95
CA GLN A 176 -7.22 -4.21 -8.32
C GLN A 176 -7.22 -4.44 -9.85
N THR A 177 -8.32 -4.15 -10.53
CA THR A 177 -8.40 -4.24 -12.00
C THR A 177 -7.47 -3.23 -12.67
N LEU A 178 -7.49 -1.97 -12.24
CA LEU A 178 -6.59 -0.92 -12.74
C LEU A 178 -5.12 -1.28 -12.52
N THR A 179 -4.81 -1.86 -11.35
CA THR A 179 -3.45 -2.32 -11.02
C THR A 179 -2.97 -3.37 -12.02
N ALA A 180 -3.77 -4.41 -12.28
CA ALA A 180 -3.41 -5.45 -13.23
C ALA A 180 -3.21 -4.90 -14.65
N GLN A 181 -4.09 -4.01 -15.09
CA GLN A 181 -4.03 -3.39 -16.42
C GLN A 181 -2.80 -2.48 -16.59
N SER A 182 -2.56 -1.55 -15.65
CA SER A 182 -1.45 -0.60 -15.75
C SER A 182 -0.09 -1.27 -15.61
N LEU A 183 0.02 -2.28 -14.72
CA LEU A 183 1.26 -3.03 -14.51
C LEU A 183 1.45 -4.19 -15.50
N LYS A 184 0.48 -4.45 -16.39
CA LYS A 184 0.49 -5.58 -17.35
C LYS A 184 0.73 -6.93 -16.65
N MET A 185 0.04 -7.16 -15.53
CA MET A 185 0.14 -8.34 -14.69
C MET A 185 -1.23 -9.02 -14.58
N GLU A 186 -1.25 -10.27 -14.10
CA GLU A 186 -2.50 -10.96 -13.86
C GLU A 186 -3.28 -10.31 -12.71
N ARG A 187 -4.59 -10.19 -12.88
CA ARG A 187 -5.49 -9.80 -11.80
C ARG A 187 -5.77 -11.00 -10.90
N GLY A 188 -5.64 -10.84 -9.60
CA GLY A 188 -6.10 -11.84 -8.65
C GLY A 188 -7.61 -12.08 -8.74
N ALA A 189 -8.07 -13.25 -8.27
CA ALA A 189 -9.48 -13.62 -8.29
C ALA A 189 -10.38 -12.55 -7.66
N ASN A 190 -11.50 -12.23 -8.32
CA ASN A 190 -12.50 -11.34 -7.75
C ASN A 190 -13.38 -12.11 -6.75
N ARG A 191 -12.93 -12.22 -5.53
CA ARG A 191 -13.61 -12.98 -4.47
C ARG A 191 -14.99 -12.45 -4.11
N TYR A 192 -15.27 -11.19 -4.41
CA TYR A 192 -16.61 -10.61 -4.20
C TYR A 192 -17.63 -11.12 -5.22
N GLU A 193 -17.20 -11.36 -6.46
CA GLU A 193 -18.04 -11.94 -7.51
C GLU A 193 -18.25 -13.45 -7.31
N ASN A 194 -17.24 -14.14 -6.77
CA ASN A 194 -17.26 -15.58 -6.61
C ASN A 194 -17.81 -16.05 -5.26
N ASN A 195 -18.29 -15.17 -4.37
CA ASN A 195 -18.71 -15.48 -3.00
C ASN A 195 -17.67 -16.28 -2.16
N GLU A 196 -16.40 -16.15 -2.49
CA GLU A 196 -15.32 -16.83 -1.79
C GLU A 196 -15.05 -16.20 -0.42
N LYS A 197 -14.77 -17.06 0.59
CA LYS A 197 -14.34 -16.58 1.90
C LYS A 197 -13.05 -15.76 1.76
N GLN A 198 -13.04 -14.58 2.37
CA GLN A 198 -11.82 -13.77 2.47
C GLN A 198 -10.73 -14.58 3.19
N PRO A 199 -9.47 -14.60 2.70
CA PRO A 199 -8.40 -15.16 3.49
C PRO A 199 -8.28 -14.38 4.79
N GLN A 200 -7.99 -15.07 5.88
CA GLN A 200 -7.67 -14.41 7.15
C GLN A 200 -6.43 -13.52 6.89
N TYR A 201 -6.60 -12.21 7.01
CA TYR A 201 -5.50 -11.28 6.94
C TYR A 201 -4.76 -11.29 8.29
N ILE A 202 -3.54 -11.78 8.29
CA ILE A 202 -2.69 -11.77 9.49
C ILE A 202 -2.13 -10.34 9.61
N GLN A 203 -2.69 -9.54 10.52
CA GLN A 203 -2.34 -8.13 10.70
C GLN A 203 -1.02 -7.91 11.45
N ASP A 204 -0.60 -8.92 12.22
CA ASP A 204 0.58 -8.84 13.08
C ASP A 204 1.75 -9.60 12.47
N TYR A 205 2.87 -8.89 12.28
CA TYR A 205 4.10 -9.46 11.73
C TYR A 205 4.60 -10.68 12.54
N LYS A 206 4.43 -10.67 13.86
CA LYS A 206 4.86 -11.78 14.74
C LYS A 206 4.05 -13.03 14.46
N THR A 207 2.74 -12.91 14.34
CA THR A 207 1.83 -14.00 13.97
C THR A 207 2.10 -14.48 12.54
N TYR A 208 2.37 -13.58 11.60
CA TYR A 208 2.76 -13.93 10.23
C TYR A 208 4.08 -14.71 10.19
N ALA A 209 5.09 -14.27 10.94
CA ALA A 209 6.37 -14.95 11.03
C ALA A 209 6.23 -16.37 11.62
N GLN A 210 5.42 -16.55 12.67
CA GLN A 210 5.12 -17.86 13.24
C GLN A 210 4.39 -18.78 12.24
N PHE A 211 3.44 -18.25 11.48
CA PHE A 211 2.76 -19.00 10.44
C PHE A 211 3.70 -19.46 9.33
N LYS A 212 4.61 -18.58 8.89
CA LYS A 212 5.63 -18.92 7.89
C LYS A 212 6.62 -19.97 8.40
N GLU A 213 6.95 -19.96 9.66
CA GLU A 213 7.82 -20.97 10.28
C GLU A 213 7.13 -22.33 10.36
N GLN A 214 5.84 -22.36 10.68
CA GLN A 214 5.02 -23.58 10.64
C GLN A 214 4.86 -24.14 9.22
N GLU A 215 4.61 -23.29 8.24
CA GLU A 215 4.52 -23.65 6.82
C GLU A 215 5.84 -24.29 6.35
N LYS A 216 7.00 -23.70 6.72
CA LYS A 216 8.32 -24.22 6.42
C LYS A 216 8.57 -25.61 7.03
N ALA A 217 8.20 -25.78 8.30
CA ALA A 217 8.34 -27.07 8.99
C ALA A 217 7.45 -28.17 8.37
N LEU A 218 6.24 -27.79 7.93
CA LEU A 218 5.34 -28.72 7.24
C LEU A 218 5.90 -29.16 5.87
N LEU A 219 6.41 -28.22 5.09
CA LEU A 219 7.04 -28.51 3.79
C LEU A 219 8.26 -29.44 3.92
N GLN A 220 9.09 -29.24 4.95
CA GLN A 220 10.21 -30.14 5.23
C GLN A 220 9.72 -31.56 5.53
N ARG A 221 8.68 -31.73 6.35
CA ARG A 221 8.10 -33.04 6.62
C ARG A 221 7.54 -33.72 5.36
N ILE A 222 6.89 -32.97 4.49
CA ILE A 222 6.39 -33.49 3.22
C ILE A 222 7.56 -34.01 2.37
N GLN A 223 8.62 -33.23 2.21
CA GLN A 223 9.80 -33.62 1.45
C GLN A 223 10.48 -34.88 2.02
N GLU A 224 10.61 -34.98 3.36
CA GLU A 224 11.13 -36.17 4.03
C GLU A 224 10.28 -37.41 3.77
N GLN A 225 8.95 -37.24 3.79
CA GLN A 225 8.02 -38.35 3.50
C GLN A 225 8.09 -38.79 2.04
N GLU A 226 8.13 -37.84 1.11
CA GLU A 226 8.28 -38.11 -0.33
C GLU A 226 9.59 -38.84 -0.61
N HIS A 227 10.70 -38.43 0.02
CA HIS A 227 12.00 -39.10 -0.10
C HIS A 227 11.95 -40.55 0.42
N LYS A 228 11.34 -40.79 1.59
CA LYS A 228 11.15 -42.14 2.14
C LYS A 228 10.31 -43.01 1.23
N LEU A 229 9.20 -42.50 0.68
CA LEU A 229 8.36 -43.23 -0.26
C LEU A 229 9.14 -43.62 -1.53
N THR A 230 9.96 -42.69 -2.03
CA THR A 230 10.79 -42.94 -3.22
C THR A 230 11.82 -44.02 -2.95
N GLN A 231 12.47 -44.02 -1.77
CA GLN A 231 13.42 -45.07 -1.39
C GLN A 231 12.73 -46.43 -1.28
N MET A 232 11.60 -46.51 -0.61
CA MET A 232 10.84 -47.77 -0.49
C MET A 232 10.37 -48.32 -1.84
N ALA A 233 10.05 -47.44 -2.80
CA ALA A 233 9.68 -47.83 -4.16
C ALA A 233 10.86 -48.33 -5.01
N LEU A 234 12.09 -48.02 -4.64
CA LEU A 234 13.31 -48.50 -5.30
C LEU A 234 13.83 -49.84 -4.73
N GLU A 235 13.34 -50.24 -3.54
CA GLU A 235 13.68 -51.50 -2.86
C GLU A 235 12.71 -52.65 -3.19
N LEU A 236 11.63 -52.39 -3.94
CA LEU A 236 10.67 -53.37 -4.46
C LEU A 236 10.94 -53.74 -5.90
#